data_79472f1706590477eee47c92ba90bcf7
#
_entry.id   79472f1706590477eee47c92ba90bcf7
#
_cell.length_a   1.000
_cell.length_b   1.000
_cell.length_c   1.000
_cell.angle_alpha   90.00
_cell.angle_beta   90.00
_cell.angle_gamma   90.00
#
_symmetry.space_group_name_H-M   'P 1'
#
loop_
_entity.id
_entity.type
_entity.pdbx_description
1 polymer ?
#
loop_
_entity_poly.entity_id
_entity_poly.type
_entity_poly.pdbx_seq_one_letter_code
_entity_poly.pdbx_strand_id
1 'polypeptide(L)'
;VDEVSSGGGLLRIGKAAERAGVSPRTLRWYEEIGLLAPANYSAGGARRYTEEDMGRIVHIRELQSLLGFDLGEIRDILRGEDDLAGLRHEYRSGADQGRRREILLEASAINDKLCEVVAGKQARLETMMSELTEKSVRYASRLKELD
;
A
#
# COMPACT_ATOMS: atom_id res chain seq x y z
N VAL A 1 22.20 -27.45 12.36
CA VAL A 1 23.01 -27.08 11.20
C VAL A 1 22.18 -26.22 10.29
N ASP A 2 22.45 -24.92 10.34
CA ASP A 2 21.75 -23.92 9.56
C ASP A 2 22.18 -24.04 8.10
N GLU A 3 21.33 -24.57 7.25
CA GLU A 3 21.50 -24.40 5.83
C GLU A 3 21.09 -22.99 5.44
N VAL A 4 22.08 -22.13 5.34
CA VAL A 4 22.00 -20.88 4.59
C VAL A 4 21.85 -21.26 3.12
N SER A 5 20.64 -21.44 2.67
CA SER A 5 20.35 -21.58 1.25
C SER A 5 20.45 -20.21 0.61
N SER A 6 21.58 -19.94 0.03
CA SER A 6 21.80 -18.79 -0.86
C SER A 6 21.13 -19.07 -2.21
N GLY A 7 19.92 -18.59 -2.33
CA GLY A 7 19.21 -18.51 -3.58
C GLY A 7 17.95 -17.74 -3.29
N GLY A 8 17.64 -16.66 -4.02
CA GLY A 8 16.56 -15.71 -3.80
C GLY A 8 15.41 -16.25 -2.96
N GLY A 9 15.54 -16.12 -1.64
CA GLY A 9 14.90 -17.02 -0.70
C GLY A 9 13.41 -16.83 -0.59
N LEU A 10 12.65 -17.81 -1.06
CA LEU A 10 11.22 -17.90 -0.79
C LEU A 10 11.00 -18.13 0.71
N LEU A 11 10.21 -17.28 1.33
CA LEU A 11 9.86 -17.38 2.75
C LEU A 11 8.59 -18.18 2.96
N ARG A 12 8.54 -18.98 4.01
CA ARG A 12 7.30 -19.60 4.50
C ARG A 12 6.39 -18.53 5.10
N ILE A 13 5.08 -18.80 5.11
CA ILE A 13 4.08 -17.86 5.63
C ILE A 13 4.37 -17.36 7.06
N GLY A 14 4.86 -18.22 7.94
CA GLY A 14 5.21 -17.84 9.32
C GLY A 14 6.33 -16.81 9.38
N LYS A 15 7.40 -17.01 8.59
CA LYS A 15 8.52 -16.08 8.48
C LYS A 15 8.12 -14.77 7.79
N ALA A 16 7.34 -14.87 6.72
CA ALA A 16 6.82 -13.69 6.00
C ALA A 16 5.96 -12.83 6.93
N ALA A 17 5.05 -13.42 7.65
CA ALA A 17 4.18 -12.76 8.62
C ALA A 17 5.00 -12.08 9.75
N GLU A 18 5.99 -12.78 10.29
CA GLU A 18 6.88 -12.25 11.33
C GLU A 18 7.65 -11.03 10.83
N ARG A 19 8.27 -11.09 9.66
CA ARG A 19 9.00 -9.96 9.06
C ARG A 19 8.10 -8.76 8.78
N ALA A 20 6.89 -8.98 8.33
CA ALA A 20 5.92 -7.93 8.03
C ALA A 20 5.20 -7.41 9.29
N GLY A 21 5.30 -8.10 10.40
CA GLY A 21 4.61 -7.74 11.64
C GLY A 21 3.10 -7.95 11.57
N VAL A 22 2.66 -8.95 10.83
CA VAL A 22 1.25 -9.36 10.70
C VAL A 22 1.10 -10.84 11.04
N SER A 23 -0.14 -11.32 11.17
CA SER A 23 -0.39 -12.74 11.38
C SER A 23 -0.41 -13.51 10.05
N PRO A 24 -0.13 -14.82 10.04
CA PRO A 24 -0.33 -15.66 8.86
C PRO A 24 -1.76 -15.59 8.30
N ARG A 25 -2.74 -15.48 9.18
CA ARG A 25 -4.15 -15.30 8.80
C ARG A 25 -4.37 -14.01 8.00
N THR A 26 -3.71 -12.93 8.39
CA THR A 26 -3.76 -11.64 7.67
C THR A 26 -3.20 -11.78 6.26
N LEU A 27 -2.09 -12.50 6.08
CA LEU A 27 -1.52 -12.73 4.75
C LEU A 27 -2.47 -13.53 3.84
N ARG A 28 -3.10 -14.57 4.37
CA ARG A 28 -4.11 -15.34 3.63
C ARG A 28 -5.29 -14.47 3.22
N TRP A 29 -5.72 -13.61 4.13
CA TRP A 29 -6.81 -12.67 3.86
C TRP A 29 -6.45 -11.65 2.77
N TYR A 30 -5.24 -11.11 2.77
CA TYR A 30 -4.76 -10.22 1.70
C TYR A 30 -4.80 -10.89 0.33
N GLU A 31 -4.46 -12.18 0.26
CA GLU A 31 -4.59 -12.97 -0.97
C GLU A 31 -6.06 -13.13 -1.38
N GLU A 32 -6.93 -13.47 -0.44
CA GLU A 32 -8.36 -13.68 -0.68
C GLU A 32 -9.06 -12.44 -1.23
N ILE A 33 -8.73 -11.26 -0.72
CA ILE A 33 -9.33 -10.00 -1.16
C ILE A 33 -8.59 -9.36 -2.35
N GLY A 34 -7.56 -10.01 -2.87
CA GLY A 34 -6.86 -9.57 -4.07
C GLY A 34 -5.85 -8.45 -3.89
N LEU A 35 -5.43 -8.14 -2.65
CA LEU A 35 -4.36 -7.16 -2.40
C LEU A 35 -2.97 -7.74 -2.67
N LEU A 36 -2.82 -9.04 -2.52
CA LEU A 36 -1.60 -9.78 -2.72
C LEU A 36 -1.87 -10.87 -3.77
N ALA A 37 -0.92 -11.06 -4.69
CA ALA A 37 -1.01 -12.16 -5.65
C ALA A 37 -1.03 -13.52 -4.92
N PRO A 38 -1.68 -14.56 -5.50
CA PRO A 38 -1.66 -15.90 -4.91
C PRO A 38 -0.23 -16.34 -4.63
N ALA A 39 0.00 -16.89 -3.44
CA ALA A 39 1.31 -17.36 -3.03
C ALA A 39 1.81 -18.47 -3.94
N ASN A 40 3.11 -18.49 -4.19
CA ASN A 40 3.76 -19.64 -4.77
C ASN A 40 3.74 -20.80 -3.77
N TYR A 41 3.63 -22.03 -4.28
CA TYR A 41 3.61 -23.22 -3.44
C TYR A 41 4.87 -24.05 -3.68
N SER A 42 5.46 -24.55 -2.59
CA SER A 42 6.52 -25.54 -2.67
C SER A 42 5.97 -26.89 -3.15
N ALA A 43 6.85 -27.82 -3.48
CA ALA A 43 6.48 -29.18 -3.88
C ALA A 43 5.61 -29.90 -2.83
N GLY A 44 5.72 -29.53 -1.55
CA GLY A 44 4.89 -30.04 -0.46
C GLY A 44 3.60 -29.27 -0.21
N GLY A 45 3.21 -28.33 -1.08
CA GLY A 45 1.99 -27.53 -0.96
C GLY A 45 2.05 -26.38 0.04
N ALA A 46 3.22 -26.07 0.61
CA ALA A 46 3.38 -24.96 1.52
C ALA A 46 3.51 -23.62 0.76
N ARG A 47 2.87 -22.58 1.28
CA ARG A 47 2.95 -21.23 0.72
C ARG A 47 4.36 -20.66 0.82
N ARG A 48 4.79 -19.97 -0.22
CA ARG A 48 6.10 -19.32 -0.34
C ARG A 48 5.95 -17.89 -0.82
N TYR A 49 6.70 -17.00 -0.21
CA TYR A 49 6.69 -15.55 -0.49
C TYR A 49 8.07 -15.11 -0.95
N THR A 50 8.10 -14.32 -2.04
CA THR A 50 9.32 -13.68 -2.57
C THR A 50 9.64 -12.40 -1.82
N GLU A 51 10.83 -11.81 -2.07
CA GLU A 51 11.16 -10.48 -1.54
C GLU A 51 10.25 -9.39 -2.14
N GLU A 52 9.80 -9.54 -3.36
CA GLU A 52 8.81 -8.66 -3.98
C GLU A 52 7.47 -8.74 -3.24
N ASP A 53 7.00 -9.94 -2.94
CA ASP A 53 5.80 -10.15 -2.11
C ASP A 53 5.96 -9.48 -0.74
N MET A 54 7.13 -9.59 -0.13
CA MET A 54 7.42 -8.95 1.17
C MET A 54 7.33 -7.44 1.07
N GLY A 55 7.88 -6.84 0.04
CA GLY A 55 7.77 -5.40 -0.20
C GLY A 55 6.33 -4.95 -0.32
N ARG A 56 5.52 -5.71 -1.04
CA ARG A 56 4.08 -5.43 -1.19
C ARG A 56 3.32 -5.57 0.13
N ILE A 57 3.59 -6.60 0.91
CA ILE A 57 2.95 -6.81 2.22
C ILE A 57 3.26 -5.64 3.17
N VAL A 58 4.52 -5.24 3.25
CA VAL A 58 4.95 -4.09 4.07
C VAL A 58 4.25 -2.81 3.61
N HIS A 59 4.16 -2.60 2.30
CA HIS A 59 3.48 -1.43 1.73
C HIS A 59 1.98 -1.40 2.05
N ILE A 60 1.28 -2.53 1.92
CA ILE A 60 -0.12 -2.66 2.33
C ILE A 60 -0.30 -2.29 3.80
N ARG A 61 0.58 -2.80 4.65
CA ARG A 61 0.53 -2.52 6.08
C ARG A 61 0.78 -1.05 6.39
N GLU A 62 1.72 -0.40 5.72
CA GLU A 62 1.97 1.02 5.87
C GLU A 62 0.75 1.86 5.46
N LEU A 63 0.15 1.56 4.34
CA LEU A 63 -1.06 2.23 3.87
C LEU A 63 -2.20 2.10 4.88
N GLN A 64 -2.36 0.92 5.46
CA GLN A 64 -3.42 0.64 6.42
C GLN A 64 -3.12 1.22 7.81
N SER A 65 -1.95 0.94 8.37
CA SER A 65 -1.62 1.22 9.77
C SER A 65 -1.07 2.61 10.01
N LEU A 66 -0.21 3.13 9.11
CA LEU A 66 0.40 4.45 9.26
C LEU A 66 -0.42 5.55 8.62
N LEU A 67 -0.94 5.30 7.42
CA LEU A 67 -1.69 6.31 6.67
C LEU A 67 -3.21 6.18 6.84
N GLY A 68 -3.69 5.07 7.37
CA GLY A 68 -5.10 4.91 7.72
C GLY A 68 -6.05 4.79 6.54
N PHE A 69 -5.57 4.34 5.37
CA PHE A 69 -6.44 4.06 4.24
C PHE A 69 -7.29 2.82 4.51
N ASP A 70 -8.53 2.81 4.05
CA ASP A 70 -9.36 1.62 4.07
C ASP A 70 -8.95 0.64 2.95
N LEU A 71 -9.48 -0.57 3.00
CA LEU A 71 -9.11 -1.63 2.06
C LEU A 71 -9.51 -1.32 0.62
N GLY A 72 -10.59 -0.60 0.40
CA GLY A 72 -11.00 -0.15 -0.94
C GLY A 72 -10.03 0.87 -1.51
N GLU A 73 -9.62 1.83 -0.70
CA GLU A 73 -8.61 2.83 -1.05
C GLU A 73 -7.25 2.18 -1.31
N ILE A 74 -6.84 1.22 -0.47
CA ILE A 74 -5.59 0.46 -0.66
C ILE A 74 -5.62 -0.31 -1.98
N ARG A 75 -6.74 -0.95 -2.30
CA ARG A 75 -6.89 -1.67 -3.58
C ARG A 75 -6.71 -0.73 -4.77
N ASP A 76 -7.32 0.44 -4.73
CA ASP A 76 -7.20 1.43 -5.79
C ASP A 76 -5.77 1.96 -5.93
N ILE A 77 -5.12 2.24 -4.81
CA ILE A 77 -3.70 2.67 -4.77
C ILE A 77 -2.80 1.60 -5.37
N LEU A 78 -2.91 0.35 -4.94
CA LEU A 78 -2.07 -0.75 -5.42
C LEU A 78 -2.29 -1.01 -6.91
N ARG A 79 -3.52 -0.96 -7.38
CA ARG A 79 -3.83 -1.12 -8.80
C ARG A 79 -3.19 -0.02 -9.64
N GLY A 80 -3.31 1.24 -9.20
CA GLY A 80 -2.67 2.37 -9.87
C GLY A 80 -1.14 2.25 -9.88
N GLU A 81 -0.54 1.85 -8.78
CA GLU A 81 0.91 1.63 -8.69
C GLU A 81 1.38 0.49 -9.61
N ASP A 82 0.63 -0.61 -9.68
CA ASP A 82 0.92 -1.73 -10.57
C ASP A 82 0.85 -1.30 -12.04
N ASP A 83 -0.17 -0.54 -12.40
CA ASP A 83 -0.34 -0.03 -13.77
C ASP A 83 0.80 0.94 -14.13
N LEU A 84 1.20 1.82 -13.22
CA LEU A 84 2.36 2.70 -13.41
C LEU A 84 3.66 1.92 -13.58
N ALA A 85 3.86 0.86 -12.82
CA ALA A 85 5.05 -0.01 -12.96
C ALA A 85 5.09 -0.68 -14.34
N GLY A 86 3.95 -1.17 -14.83
CA GLY A 86 3.82 -1.74 -16.17
C GLY A 86 4.14 -0.74 -17.27
N LEU A 87 3.60 0.47 -17.18
CA LEU A 87 3.87 1.55 -18.12
C LEU A 87 5.34 1.99 -18.10
N ARG A 88 5.96 2.04 -16.94
CA ARG A 88 7.39 2.35 -16.79
C ARG A 88 8.25 1.31 -17.47
N HIS A 89 7.91 0.04 -17.30
CA HIS A 89 8.62 -1.06 -17.95
C HIS A 89 8.52 -0.94 -19.48
N GLU A 90 7.32 -0.72 -20.01
CA GLU A 90 7.09 -0.54 -21.44
C GLU A 90 7.87 0.66 -22.01
N TYR A 91 7.86 1.79 -21.30
CA TYR A 91 8.60 3.00 -21.67
C TYR A 91 10.10 2.74 -21.83
N ARG A 92 10.67 1.90 -20.96
CA ARG A 92 12.10 1.57 -20.97
C ARG A 92 12.46 0.45 -21.92
N SER A 93 11.49 -0.34 -22.36
CA SER A 93 11.71 -1.56 -23.17
C SER A 93 11.66 -1.32 -24.68
N GLY A 94 11.97 -0.12 -25.15
CA GLY A 94 12.10 0.17 -26.57
C GLY A 94 10.87 0.78 -27.25
N ALA A 95 9.95 1.37 -26.48
CA ALA A 95 8.84 2.13 -27.05
C ALA A 95 9.36 3.28 -27.91
N ASP A 96 8.74 3.49 -29.09
CA ASP A 96 9.04 4.64 -29.93
C ASP A 96 8.53 5.94 -29.31
N GLN A 97 8.85 7.07 -29.93
CA GLN A 97 8.52 8.39 -29.38
C GLN A 97 6.99 8.61 -29.28
N GLY A 98 6.23 8.13 -30.24
CA GLY A 98 4.77 8.21 -30.21
C GLY A 98 4.18 7.42 -29.05
N ARG A 99 4.63 6.18 -28.90
CA ARG A 99 4.18 5.33 -27.80
C ARG A 99 4.63 5.87 -26.42
N ARG A 100 5.84 6.41 -26.33
CA ARG A 100 6.31 7.08 -25.09
C ARG A 100 5.42 8.25 -24.69
N ARG A 101 4.96 9.02 -25.64
CA ARG A 101 4.01 10.12 -25.37
C ARG A 101 2.69 9.57 -24.82
N GLU A 102 2.15 8.54 -25.42
CA GLU A 102 0.91 7.88 -24.94
C GLU A 102 1.08 7.33 -23.53
N ILE A 103 2.18 6.65 -23.25
CA ILE A 103 2.50 6.12 -21.93
C ILE A 103 2.52 7.23 -20.86
N LEU A 104 3.14 8.36 -21.16
CA LEU A 104 3.18 9.48 -20.23
C LEU A 104 1.79 10.08 -19.96
N LEU A 105 0.94 10.14 -20.97
CA LEU A 105 -0.44 10.59 -20.81
C LEU A 105 -1.26 9.62 -19.94
N GLU A 106 -1.13 8.31 -20.19
CA GLU A 106 -1.77 7.28 -19.39
C GLU A 106 -1.27 7.32 -17.93
N ALA A 107 0.06 7.39 -17.75
CA ALA A 107 0.67 7.46 -16.43
C ALA A 107 0.24 8.71 -15.65
N SER A 108 0.18 9.87 -16.33
CA SER A 108 -0.31 11.10 -15.70
C SER A 108 -1.76 10.97 -15.24
N ALA A 109 -2.63 10.39 -16.05
CA ALA A 109 -4.02 10.17 -15.68
C ALA A 109 -4.17 9.23 -14.48
N ILE A 110 -3.38 8.15 -14.42
CA ILE A 110 -3.37 7.22 -13.28
C ILE A 110 -2.87 7.93 -12.02
N ASN A 111 -1.77 8.67 -12.13
CA ASN A 111 -1.20 9.39 -11.00
C ASN A 111 -2.16 10.46 -10.46
N ASP A 112 -2.89 11.15 -11.33
CA ASP A 112 -3.90 12.12 -10.92
C ASP A 112 -5.02 11.47 -10.08
N LYS A 113 -5.44 10.25 -10.42
CA LYS A 113 -6.40 9.49 -9.63
C LYS A 113 -5.84 9.10 -8.26
N LEU A 114 -4.56 8.72 -8.20
CA LEU A 114 -3.90 8.46 -6.92
C LEU A 114 -3.84 9.73 -6.06
N CYS A 115 -3.57 10.87 -6.66
CA CYS A 115 -3.62 12.16 -5.97
C CYS A 115 -5.02 12.45 -5.40
N GLU A 116 -6.08 12.12 -6.14
CA GLU A 116 -7.46 12.30 -5.65
C GLU A 116 -7.75 11.44 -4.41
N VAL A 117 -7.28 10.19 -4.37
CA VAL A 117 -7.44 9.30 -3.21
C VAL A 117 -6.75 9.91 -1.98
N VAL A 118 -5.52 10.37 -2.14
CA VAL A 118 -4.76 11.01 -1.07
C VAL A 118 -5.39 12.34 -0.64
N ALA A 119 -5.80 13.16 -1.60
CA ALA A 119 -6.46 14.43 -1.33
C ALA A 119 -7.77 14.25 -0.54
N GLY A 120 -8.53 13.22 -0.83
CA GLY A 120 -9.74 12.87 -0.07
C GLY A 120 -9.42 12.56 1.40
N LYS A 121 -8.35 11.81 1.65
CA LYS A 121 -7.86 11.52 3.01
C LYS A 121 -7.43 12.79 3.72
N GLN A 122 -6.66 13.62 3.05
CA GLN A 122 -6.22 14.92 3.54
C GLN A 122 -7.40 15.81 3.95
N ALA A 123 -8.41 15.92 3.09
CA ALA A 123 -9.60 16.73 3.35
C ALA A 123 -10.36 16.24 4.61
N ARG A 124 -10.49 14.93 4.78
CA ARG A 124 -11.12 14.35 5.98
C ARG A 124 -10.34 14.69 7.26
N LEU A 125 -9.01 14.62 7.20
CA LEU A 125 -8.14 14.97 8.32
C LEU A 125 -8.21 16.48 8.64
N GLU A 126 -8.25 17.34 7.63
CA GLU A 126 -8.39 18.79 7.80
C GLU A 126 -9.72 19.16 8.45
N THR A 127 -10.81 18.51 8.05
CA THR A 127 -12.13 18.71 8.68
C THR A 127 -12.07 18.34 10.17
N MET A 128 -11.50 17.19 10.49
CA MET A 128 -11.34 16.76 11.88
C MET A 128 -10.47 17.73 12.68
N MET A 129 -9.38 18.21 12.09
CA MET A 129 -8.49 19.18 12.73
C MET A 129 -9.23 20.50 13.02
N SER A 130 -10.02 20.99 12.09
CA SER A 130 -10.84 22.19 12.28
C SER A 130 -11.83 22.05 13.44
N GLU A 131 -12.51 20.92 13.51
CA GLU A 131 -13.45 20.63 14.60
C GLU A 131 -12.75 20.58 15.97
N LEU A 132 -11.59 19.95 16.04
CA LEU A 132 -10.80 19.86 17.27
C LEU A 132 -10.26 21.24 17.69
N THR A 133 -9.82 22.04 16.73
CA THR A 133 -9.33 23.40 16.96
C THR A 133 -10.43 24.30 17.51
N GLU A 134 -11.63 24.21 16.95
CA GLU A 134 -12.80 24.94 17.47
C GLU A 134 -13.13 24.57 18.92
N LYS A 135 -13.04 23.27 19.25
CA LYS A 135 -13.23 22.79 20.62
C LYS A 135 -12.18 23.36 21.56
N SER A 136 -10.92 23.41 21.14
CA SER A 136 -9.84 24.00 21.94
C SER A 136 -10.09 25.46 22.25
N VAL A 137 -10.55 26.23 21.26
CA VAL A 137 -10.91 27.64 21.46
C VAL A 137 -12.05 27.76 22.45
N ARG A 138 -13.09 26.97 22.34
CA ARG A 138 -14.23 27.00 23.28
C ARG A 138 -13.80 26.65 24.70
N TYR A 139 -12.95 25.64 24.90
CA TYR A 139 -12.45 25.28 26.21
C TYR A 139 -11.61 26.36 26.82
N ALA A 140 -10.73 27.00 26.05
CA ALA A 140 -9.93 28.13 26.51
C ALA A 140 -10.81 29.35 26.96
N SER A 141 -11.85 29.63 26.19
CA SER A 141 -12.81 30.68 26.52
C SER A 141 -13.55 30.37 27.83
N ARG A 142 -14.03 29.14 27.99
CA ARG A 142 -14.72 28.74 29.22
C ARG A 142 -13.81 28.74 30.46
N LEU A 143 -12.55 28.38 30.31
CA LEU A 143 -11.58 28.44 31.39
C LEU A 143 -11.39 29.89 31.89
N LYS A 144 -11.36 30.85 30.97
CA LYS A 144 -11.30 32.30 31.34
C LYS A 144 -12.53 32.78 32.12
N GLU A 145 -13.70 32.23 31.80
CA GLU A 145 -14.94 32.58 32.49
C GLU A 145 -14.95 32.07 33.95
N LEU A 146 -14.15 31.07 34.27
CA LEU A 146 -14.04 30.47 35.60
C LEU A 146 -12.99 31.14 36.50
N ASP A 147 -12.12 31.97 35.96
CA ASP A 147 -11.05 32.66 36.69
C ASP A 147 -11.55 33.92 37.45
#